data_2eacffdf523a84c131ec366e2c4873b9
#
_entry.id   2eacffdf523a84c131ec366e2c4873b9
#
_cell.length_a   1.000
_cell.length_b   1.000
_cell.length_c   1.000
_cell.angle_alpha   90.00
_cell.angle_beta   90.00
_cell.angle_gamma   90.00
#
_symmetry.space_group_name_H-M   'P 1'
#
loop_
_entity.id
_entity.type
_entity.pdbx_description
1 polymer ?
#
loop_
_entity_poly.entity_id
_entity_poly.type
_entity_poly.pdbx_seq_one_letter_code
_entity_poly.pdbx_strand_id
1 'polypeptide(L)'
;VAAFTAEVAAERWPLRETFTISRGGRNTAEVVTVTLSDLAGISGRGECAPYRRYGETVAGVADTITAAAAELPAAQPWDALQEILPPGAARNALDCALWDWRARREGRPVWQLAGLAKPRPLLSAFTLSLKEPEAMAEAAARARGFPILKLKLGAADPAACVLAVKKAAPAATLIADANEAWRADT
;
A
#
# COMPACT_ATOMS: atom_id res chain seq x y z
N VAL A 1 2.75 -27.01 -19.46
CA VAL A 1 1.66 -26.78 -18.48
C VAL A 1 2.12 -25.67 -17.57
N ALA A 2 1.29 -24.63 -17.39
CA ALA A 2 1.58 -23.55 -16.46
C ALA A 2 1.80 -24.12 -15.04
N ALA A 3 2.77 -23.57 -14.31
CA ALA A 3 3.09 -24.05 -12.96
C ALA A 3 2.10 -23.52 -11.92
N PHE A 4 1.46 -22.39 -12.25
CA PHE A 4 0.46 -21.74 -11.40
C PHE A 4 -0.81 -21.47 -12.20
N THR A 5 -1.94 -21.48 -11.50
CA THR A 5 -3.17 -20.83 -11.93
C THR A 5 -3.31 -19.51 -11.18
N ALA A 6 -3.84 -18.48 -11.82
CA ALA A 6 -4.07 -17.17 -11.21
C ALA A 6 -5.56 -16.82 -11.25
N GLU A 7 -6.09 -16.45 -10.09
CA GLU A 7 -7.36 -15.76 -9.97
C GLU A 7 -7.07 -14.28 -9.68
N VAL A 8 -7.49 -13.40 -10.61
CA VAL A 8 -7.23 -11.96 -10.54
C VAL A 8 -8.54 -11.22 -10.42
N ALA A 9 -8.67 -10.33 -9.44
CA ALA A 9 -9.87 -9.56 -9.21
C ALA A 9 -9.56 -8.07 -9.00
N ALA A 10 -10.37 -7.21 -9.62
CA ALA A 10 -10.39 -5.79 -9.33
C ALA A 10 -11.42 -5.52 -8.23
N GLU A 11 -11.01 -4.91 -7.14
CA GLU A 11 -11.86 -4.65 -5.99
C GLU A 11 -11.94 -3.14 -5.71
N ARG A 12 -13.10 -2.69 -5.21
CA ARG A 12 -13.36 -1.30 -4.85
C ARG A 12 -13.88 -1.22 -3.43
N TRP A 13 -13.13 -0.55 -2.57
CA TRP A 13 -13.44 -0.43 -1.16
C TRP A 13 -13.83 1.01 -0.84
N PRO A 14 -15.06 1.29 -0.35
CA PRO A 14 -15.43 2.63 0.07
C PRO A 14 -14.59 3.05 1.29
N LEU A 15 -14.06 4.26 1.25
CA LEU A 15 -13.37 4.84 2.40
C LEU A 15 -14.41 5.40 3.38
N ARG A 16 -14.09 5.34 4.68
CA ARG A 16 -14.96 5.88 5.73
C ARG A 16 -15.23 7.39 5.56
N GLU A 17 -14.23 8.11 5.06
CA GLU A 17 -14.31 9.52 4.71
C GLU A 17 -13.42 9.79 3.49
N THR A 18 -13.65 10.90 2.79
CA THR A 18 -12.80 11.31 1.66
C THR A 18 -11.38 11.51 2.14
N PHE A 19 -10.44 10.79 1.52
CA PHE A 19 -9.02 10.95 1.76
C PHE A 19 -8.45 11.98 0.79
N THR A 20 -7.99 13.12 1.31
CA THR A 20 -7.51 14.26 0.53
C THR A 20 -6.02 14.48 0.75
N ILE A 21 -5.31 14.72 -0.37
CA ILE A 21 -3.94 15.17 -0.43
C ILE A 21 -3.86 16.43 -1.31
N SER A 22 -2.69 17.07 -1.41
CA SER A 22 -2.50 18.27 -2.26
C SER A 22 -2.90 18.08 -3.73
N ARG A 23 -2.90 16.84 -4.23
CA ARG A 23 -3.24 16.48 -5.63
C ARG A 23 -4.69 16.04 -5.84
N GLY A 24 -5.55 16.15 -4.84
CA GLY A 24 -6.97 15.78 -4.94
C GLY A 24 -7.44 14.81 -3.86
N GLY A 25 -8.72 14.47 -3.90
CA GLY A 25 -9.36 13.58 -2.96
C GLY A 25 -9.93 12.32 -3.62
N ARG A 26 -10.09 11.26 -2.82
CA ARG A 26 -10.75 10.02 -3.22
C ARG A 26 -11.62 9.50 -2.07
N ASN A 27 -12.72 8.87 -2.41
CA ASN A 27 -13.65 8.22 -1.49
C ASN A 27 -13.66 6.69 -1.63
N THR A 28 -12.84 6.15 -2.53
CA THR A 28 -12.73 4.73 -2.83
C THR A 28 -11.27 4.34 -2.96
N ALA A 29 -10.89 3.19 -2.42
CA ALA A 29 -9.65 2.51 -2.74
C ALA A 29 -9.92 1.48 -3.84
N GLU A 30 -9.20 1.58 -4.95
CA GLU A 30 -9.23 0.60 -6.04
C GLU A 30 -7.95 -0.23 -5.95
N VAL A 31 -8.12 -1.56 -5.86
CA VAL A 31 -7.01 -2.51 -5.75
C VAL A 31 -7.18 -3.65 -6.74
N VAL A 32 -6.09 -4.30 -7.06
CA VAL A 32 -6.10 -5.58 -7.79
C VAL A 32 -5.52 -6.63 -6.88
N THR A 33 -6.27 -7.69 -6.65
CA THR A 33 -5.85 -8.87 -5.90
C THR A 33 -5.50 -10.00 -6.85
N VAL A 34 -4.56 -10.84 -6.45
CA VAL A 34 -4.22 -12.07 -7.15
C VAL A 34 -4.08 -13.22 -6.15
N THR A 35 -4.67 -14.37 -6.49
CA THR A 35 -4.44 -15.63 -5.81
C THR A 35 -3.72 -16.56 -6.80
N LEU A 36 -2.47 -16.92 -6.49
CA LEU A 36 -1.71 -17.92 -7.22
C LEU A 36 -1.90 -19.28 -6.54
N SER A 37 -2.21 -20.31 -7.32
CA SER A 37 -2.33 -21.68 -6.82
C SER A 37 -1.44 -22.61 -7.64
N ASP A 38 -0.65 -23.45 -6.97
CA ASP A 38 0.15 -24.48 -7.63
C ASP A 38 -0.68 -25.74 -7.94
N LEU A 39 -0.05 -26.71 -8.61
CA LEU A 39 -0.70 -27.97 -8.99
C LEU A 39 -1.07 -28.86 -7.78
N ALA A 40 -0.50 -28.59 -6.61
CA ALA A 40 -0.83 -29.27 -5.35
C ALA A 40 -1.99 -28.60 -4.61
N GLY A 41 -2.51 -27.49 -5.13
CA GLY A 41 -3.60 -26.73 -4.52
C GLY A 41 -3.16 -25.78 -3.40
N ILE A 42 -1.86 -25.60 -3.21
CA ILE A 42 -1.35 -24.59 -2.26
C ILE A 42 -1.43 -23.22 -2.94
N SER A 43 -2.03 -22.25 -2.26
CA SER A 43 -2.23 -20.93 -2.80
C SER A 43 -1.54 -19.84 -1.98
N GLY A 44 -1.16 -18.76 -2.64
CA GLY A 44 -0.69 -17.53 -2.02
C GLY A 44 -1.40 -16.31 -2.60
N ARG A 45 -1.63 -15.30 -1.78
CA ARG A 45 -2.37 -14.10 -2.15
C ARG A 45 -1.49 -12.87 -2.12
N GLY A 46 -1.66 -12.00 -3.13
CA GLY A 46 -1.06 -10.68 -3.19
C GLY A 46 -2.07 -9.61 -3.58
N GLU A 47 -1.71 -8.37 -3.33
CA GLU A 47 -2.53 -7.20 -3.63
C GLU A 47 -1.66 -6.04 -4.10
N CYS A 48 -2.21 -5.20 -4.95
CA CYS A 48 -1.61 -3.92 -5.30
C CYS A 48 -2.67 -2.82 -5.49
N ALA A 49 -2.23 -1.57 -5.39
CA ALA A 49 -3.01 -0.40 -5.73
C ALA A 49 -2.40 0.27 -6.96
N PRO A 50 -2.98 0.09 -8.16
CA PRO A 50 -2.49 0.72 -9.38
C PRO A 50 -2.43 2.24 -9.24
N TYR A 51 -1.34 2.87 -9.66
CA TYR A 51 -1.13 4.28 -9.43
C TYR A 51 -1.01 5.08 -10.73
N ARG A 52 -2.04 5.89 -11.01
CA ARG A 52 -2.18 6.66 -12.28
C ARG A 52 -0.97 7.54 -12.60
N ARG A 53 -0.24 8.02 -11.58
CA ARG A 53 0.98 8.81 -11.78
C ARG A 53 2.06 8.06 -12.55
N TYR A 54 2.08 6.73 -12.42
CA TYR A 54 3.01 5.85 -13.14
C TYR A 54 2.41 5.25 -14.42
N GLY A 55 1.27 5.80 -14.88
CA GLY A 55 0.58 5.31 -16.07
C GLY A 55 -0.23 4.03 -15.84
N GLU A 56 -0.37 3.58 -14.60
CA GLU A 56 -1.07 2.35 -14.28
C GLU A 56 -2.59 2.55 -14.23
N THR A 57 -3.32 1.55 -14.73
CA THR A 57 -4.78 1.44 -14.60
C THR A 57 -5.16 0.11 -13.97
N VAL A 58 -6.32 0.04 -13.32
CA VAL A 58 -6.79 -1.20 -12.67
C VAL A 58 -6.90 -2.33 -13.71
N ALA A 59 -7.50 -2.07 -14.88
CA ALA A 59 -7.63 -3.06 -15.94
C ALA A 59 -6.25 -3.50 -16.48
N GLY A 60 -5.39 -2.54 -16.85
CA GLY A 60 -4.07 -2.87 -17.41
C GLY A 60 -3.19 -3.63 -16.44
N VAL A 61 -3.26 -3.34 -15.13
CA VAL A 61 -2.53 -4.10 -14.11
C VAL A 61 -3.09 -5.50 -13.96
N ALA A 62 -4.44 -5.67 -13.97
CA ALA A 62 -5.06 -6.99 -13.90
C ALA A 62 -4.68 -7.87 -15.11
N ASP A 63 -4.70 -7.32 -16.33
CA ASP A 63 -4.29 -7.99 -17.54
C ASP A 63 -2.81 -8.40 -17.48
N THR A 64 -1.94 -7.50 -17.01
CA THR A 64 -0.51 -7.74 -16.85
C THR A 64 -0.22 -8.86 -15.85
N ILE A 65 -0.93 -8.87 -14.70
CA ILE A 65 -0.81 -9.94 -13.70
C ILE A 65 -1.22 -11.28 -14.30
N THR A 66 -2.34 -11.32 -15.02
CA THR A 66 -2.85 -12.54 -15.64
C THR A 66 -1.87 -13.12 -16.65
N ALA A 67 -1.33 -12.28 -17.52
CA ALA A 67 -0.35 -12.71 -18.52
C ALA A 67 0.95 -13.21 -17.87
N ALA A 68 1.51 -12.44 -16.93
CA ALA A 68 2.77 -12.79 -16.28
C ALA A 68 2.65 -14.06 -15.42
N ALA A 69 1.52 -14.27 -14.74
CA ALA A 69 1.30 -15.46 -13.92
C ALA A 69 1.33 -16.76 -14.76
N ALA A 70 0.88 -16.71 -16.01
CA ALA A 70 0.90 -17.85 -16.94
C ALA A 70 2.32 -18.25 -17.36
N GLU A 71 3.29 -17.32 -17.29
CA GLU A 71 4.69 -17.52 -17.67
C GLU A 71 5.57 -17.93 -16.48
N LEU A 72 5.08 -17.84 -15.23
CA LEU A 72 5.86 -18.18 -14.05
C LEU A 72 6.22 -19.67 -14.02
N PRO A 73 7.51 -20.02 -13.89
CA PRO A 73 7.95 -21.41 -13.75
C PRO A 73 7.74 -21.92 -12.33
N ALA A 74 7.67 -23.26 -12.15
CA ALA A 74 7.63 -23.87 -10.83
C ALA A 74 8.92 -23.70 -10.03
N ALA A 75 10.06 -23.64 -10.73
CA ALA A 75 11.37 -23.45 -10.13
C ALA A 75 11.80 -21.99 -10.24
N GLN A 76 12.25 -21.40 -9.12
CA GLN A 76 12.76 -20.02 -9.05
C GLN A 76 11.80 -18.96 -9.64
N PRO A 77 10.51 -18.97 -9.26
CA PRO A 77 9.53 -18.05 -9.84
C PRO A 77 9.85 -16.57 -9.57
N TRP A 78 10.62 -16.27 -8.51
CA TRP A 78 11.02 -14.89 -8.18
C TRP A 78 12.02 -14.31 -9.19
N ASP A 79 13.02 -15.10 -9.61
CA ASP A 79 14.01 -14.66 -10.59
C ASP A 79 13.32 -14.42 -11.92
N ALA A 80 12.46 -15.36 -12.34
CA ALA A 80 11.65 -15.20 -13.56
C ALA A 80 10.73 -13.96 -13.47
N LEU A 81 10.09 -13.71 -12.34
CA LEU A 81 9.23 -12.53 -12.16
C LEU A 81 10.00 -11.22 -12.37
N GLN A 82 11.26 -11.14 -11.91
CA GLN A 82 12.09 -9.95 -12.12
C GLN A 82 12.43 -9.70 -13.58
N GLU A 83 12.53 -10.77 -14.38
CA GLU A 83 12.79 -10.70 -15.81
C GLU A 83 11.52 -10.40 -16.62
N ILE A 84 10.39 -11.00 -16.23
CA ILE A 84 9.09 -10.86 -16.91
C ILE A 84 8.52 -9.45 -16.72
N LEU A 85 8.58 -8.88 -15.51
CA LEU A 85 7.93 -7.63 -15.18
C LEU A 85 8.89 -6.55 -14.66
N PRO A 86 8.77 -5.31 -15.17
CA PRO A 86 9.43 -4.15 -14.56
C PRO A 86 8.84 -3.85 -13.17
N PRO A 87 9.53 -3.02 -12.34
CA PRO A 87 8.96 -2.51 -11.10
C PRO A 87 7.61 -1.83 -11.35
N GLY A 88 6.61 -2.17 -10.52
CA GLY A 88 5.26 -1.64 -10.63
C GLY A 88 4.24 -2.44 -9.84
N ALA A 89 2.97 -2.04 -9.93
CA ALA A 89 1.89 -2.65 -9.19
C ALA A 89 1.72 -4.14 -9.49
N ALA A 90 1.78 -4.54 -10.76
CA ALA A 90 1.63 -5.94 -11.16
C ALA A 90 2.72 -6.83 -10.55
N ARG A 91 4.00 -6.39 -10.64
CA ARG A 91 5.12 -7.15 -10.05
C ARG A 91 4.99 -7.23 -8.53
N ASN A 92 4.59 -6.14 -7.86
CA ASN A 92 4.37 -6.15 -6.41
C ASN A 92 3.30 -7.17 -5.99
N ALA A 93 2.17 -7.23 -6.69
CA ALA A 93 1.11 -8.18 -6.36
C ALA A 93 1.57 -9.63 -6.51
N LEU A 94 2.24 -9.96 -7.63
CA LEU A 94 2.74 -11.32 -7.87
C LEU A 94 3.85 -11.69 -6.90
N ASP A 95 4.77 -10.79 -6.57
CA ASP A 95 5.83 -11.03 -5.58
C ASP A 95 5.24 -11.34 -4.20
N CYS A 96 4.27 -10.55 -3.75
CA CYS A 96 3.54 -10.81 -2.50
C CYS A 96 2.84 -12.18 -2.51
N ALA A 97 2.18 -12.53 -3.63
CA ALA A 97 1.50 -13.82 -3.76
C ALA A 97 2.48 -15.00 -3.72
N LEU A 98 3.64 -14.88 -4.36
CA LEU A 98 4.70 -15.89 -4.32
C LEU A 98 5.29 -16.08 -2.93
N TRP A 99 5.51 -14.98 -2.17
CA TRP A 99 5.97 -15.06 -0.78
C TRP A 99 4.95 -15.75 0.12
N ASP A 100 3.65 -15.41 -0.01
CA ASP A 100 2.58 -16.05 0.76
C ASP A 100 2.43 -17.54 0.37
N TRP A 101 2.48 -17.86 -0.92
CA TRP A 101 2.48 -19.25 -1.40
C TRP A 101 3.63 -20.06 -0.81
N ARG A 102 4.86 -19.52 -0.86
CA ARG A 102 6.03 -20.20 -0.32
C ARG A 102 5.93 -20.40 1.19
N ALA A 103 5.47 -19.39 1.91
CA ALA A 103 5.28 -19.47 3.36
C ALA A 103 4.33 -20.60 3.74
N ARG A 104 3.22 -20.72 3.00
CA ARG A 104 2.24 -21.79 3.21
C ARG A 104 2.78 -23.16 2.82
N ARG A 105 3.47 -23.24 1.70
CA ARG A 105 4.08 -24.47 1.20
C ARG A 105 5.14 -25.02 2.15
N GLU A 106 5.97 -24.17 2.72
CA GLU A 106 7.05 -24.56 3.64
C GLU A 106 6.60 -24.61 5.13
N GLY A 107 5.39 -24.16 5.45
CA GLY A 107 4.91 -24.05 6.83
C GLY A 107 5.74 -23.07 7.67
N ARG A 108 6.34 -22.07 7.06
CA ARG A 108 7.25 -21.08 7.67
C ARG A 108 6.81 -19.66 7.35
N PRO A 109 6.85 -18.74 8.32
CA PRO A 109 6.47 -17.36 8.06
C PRO A 109 7.51 -16.67 7.14
N VAL A 110 7.05 -15.68 6.35
CA VAL A 110 7.88 -14.96 5.37
C VAL A 110 9.17 -14.40 5.96
N TRP A 111 9.14 -13.84 7.17
CA TRP A 111 10.35 -13.29 7.80
C TRP A 111 11.45 -14.34 8.02
N GLN A 112 11.08 -15.60 8.32
CA GLN A 112 12.07 -16.69 8.42
C GLN A 112 12.64 -17.08 7.05
N LEU A 113 11.78 -17.14 6.03
CA LEU A 113 12.20 -17.43 4.65
C LEU A 113 13.14 -16.35 4.11
N ALA A 114 12.92 -15.11 4.50
CA ALA A 114 13.75 -13.96 4.15
C ALA A 114 15.02 -13.83 5.02
N GLY A 115 15.25 -14.74 5.95
CA GLY A 115 16.43 -14.69 6.83
C GLY A 115 16.42 -13.53 7.85
N LEU A 116 15.23 -12.97 8.12
CA LEU A 116 15.09 -11.83 9.03
C LEU A 116 14.87 -12.29 10.47
N ALA A 117 15.17 -11.42 11.42
CA ALA A 117 14.83 -11.62 12.83
C ALA A 117 13.30 -11.61 13.01
N LYS A 118 12.82 -12.28 14.07
CA LYS A 118 11.39 -12.24 14.40
C LYS A 118 10.87 -10.81 14.52
N PRO A 119 9.79 -10.44 13.83
CA PRO A 119 9.21 -9.10 13.90
C PRO A 119 8.88 -8.69 15.33
N ARG A 120 9.13 -7.42 15.64
CA ARG A 120 8.73 -6.78 16.90
C ARG A 120 7.56 -5.83 16.62
N PRO A 121 6.72 -5.53 17.63
CA PRO A 121 5.72 -4.49 17.51
C PRO A 121 6.35 -3.17 17.08
N LEU A 122 5.76 -2.52 16.08
CA LEU A 122 6.14 -1.21 15.59
C LEU A 122 5.04 -0.20 15.91
N LEU A 123 5.46 1.04 16.17
CA LEU A 123 4.52 2.15 16.30
C LEU A 123 3.92 2.45 14.93
N SER A 124 2.58 2.45 14.87
CA SER A 124 1.86 2.78 13.64
C SER A 124 1.55 4.27 13.58
N ALA A 125 1.76 4.88 12.42
CA ALA A 125 1.34 6.25 12.16
C ALA A 125 -0.10 6.26 11.63
N PHE A 126 -0.96 7.11 12.22
CA PHE A 126 -2.28 7.39 11.68
C PHE A 126 -2.24 8.63 10.78
N THR A 127 -2.76 8.51 9.56
CA THR A 127 -2.72 9.61 8.60
C THR A 127 -3.97 10.48 8.71
N LEU A 128 -3.75 11.78 8.89
CA LEU A 128 -4.79 12.80 8.82
C LEU A 128 -4.83 13.38 7.39
N SER A 129 -6.02 13.34 6.78
CA SER A 129 -6.27 13.97 5.47
C SER A 129 -6.05 15.49 5.54
N LEU A 130 -5.66 16.07 4.40
CA LEU A 130 -5.61 17.52 4.23
C LEU A 130 -7.00 18.12 4.39
N LYS A 131 -7.14 19.02 5.34
CA LYS A 131 -8.35 19.79 5.67
C LYS A 131 -7.94 21.15 6.24
N GLU A 132 -8.91 22.02 6.52
CA GLU A 132 -8.69 23.25 7.29
C GLU A 132 -8.17 22.94 8.72
N PRO A 133 -7.41 23.87 9.33
CA PRO A 133 -6.75 23.65 10.62
C PRO A 133 -7.66 23.10 11.73
N GLU A 134 -8.87 23.65 11.85
CA GLU A 134 -9.86 23.25 12.86
C GLU A 134 -10.32 21.81 12.65
N ALA A 135 -10.62 21.44 11.41
CA ALA A 135 -11.04 20.09 11.05
C ALA A 135 -9.91 19.07 11.21
N MET A 136 -8.66 19.47 10.98
CA MET A 136 -7.48 18.64 11.27
C MET A 136 -7.29 18.46 12.78
N ALA A 137 -7.51 19.49 13.59
CA ALA A 137 -7.46 19.40 15.04
C ALA A 137 -8.52 18.44 15.59
N GLU A 138 -9.75 18.51 15.09
CA GLU A 138 -10.81 17.55 15.46
C GLU A 138 -10.44 16.11 15.09
N ALA A 139 -9.90 15.89 13.89
CA ALA A 139 -9.44 14.58 13.45
C ALA A 139 -8.30 14.07 14.35
N ALA A 140 -7.36 14.92 14.71
CA ALA A 140 -6.28 14.60 15.65
C ALA A 140 -6.80 14.25 17.05
N ALA A 141 -7.79 14.97 17.55
CA ALA A 141 -8.42 14.67 18.84
C ALA A 141 -9.09 13.29 18.85
N ARG A 142 -9.73 12.90 17.75
CA ARG A 142 -10.30 11.56 17.59
C ARG A 142 -9.21 10.48 17.49
N ALA A 143 -8.04 10.82 16.94
CA ALA A 143 -6.90 9.91 16.73
C ALA A 143 -5.83 9.97 17.83
N ARG A 144 -6.10 10.62 18.99
CA ARG A 144 -5.11 10.81 20.07
C ARG A 144 -4.58 9.52 20.70
N GLY A 145 -5.20 8.37 20.43
CA GLY A 145 -4.68 7.06 20.83
C GLY A 145 -3.48 6.57 19.99
N PHE A 146 -3.20 7.23 18.85
CA PHE A 146 -2.05 6.89 18.02
C PHE A 146 -0.82 7.70 18.45
N PRO A 147 0.33 7.06 18.67
CA PRO A 147 1.55 7.75 19.11
C PRO A 147 2.17 8.62 18.01
N ILE A 148 1.84 8.34 16.75
CA ILE A 148 2.36 9.08 15.59
C ILE A 148 1.18 9.50 14.71
N LEU A 149 1.12 10.78 14.36
CA LEU A 149 0.15 11.33 13.41
C LEU A 149 0.89 11.86 12.18
N LYS A 150 0.54 11.33 10.99
CA LYS A 150 1.05 11.80 9.71
C LYS A 150 0.05 12.79 9.12
N LEU A 151 0.46 14.04 8.93
CA LEU A 151 -0.36 15.12 8.41
C LEU A 151 -0.17 15.26 6.92
N LYS A 152 -1.25 15.21 6.14
CA LYS A 152 -1.24 15.64 4.75
C LYS A 152 -1.42 17.15 4.71
N LEU A 153 -0.43 17.85 4.15
CA LEU A 153 -0.37 19.30 4.12
C LEU A 153 -0.37 19.82 2.70
N GLY A 154 -0.98 20.98 2.49
CA GLY A 154 -0.96 21.74 1.25
C GLY A 154 0.01 22.92 1.32
N ALA A 155 -0.08 23.83 0.34
CA ALA A 155 0.65 25.08 0.33
C ALA A 155 -0.01 26.18 1.19
N ALA A 156 -1.35 26.08 1.40
CA ALA A 156 -2.09 27.05 2.20
C ALA A 156 -1.88 26.78 3.68
N ASP A 157 -1.25 27.70 4.37
CA ASP A 157 -0.99 27.76 5.82
C ASP A 157 -0.69 26.40 6.50
N PRO A 158 0.36 25.69 6.10
CA PRO A 158 0.72 24.42 6.72
C PRO A 158 1.10 24.57 8.19
N ALA A 159 1.59 25.74 8.59
CA ALA A 159 1.96 26.03 9.98
C ALA A 159 0.74 26.05 10.89
N ALA A 160 -0.36 26.69 10.50
CA ALA A 160 -1.61 26.68 11.26
C ALA A 160 -2.14 25.24 11.43
N CYS A 161 -2.11 24.42 10.40
CA CYS A 161 -2.49 23.01 10.48
C CYS A 161 -1.67 22.26 11.52
N VAL A 162 -0.33 22.38 11.46
CA VAL A 162 0.58 21.71 12.43
C VAL A 162 0.33 22.17 13.85
N LEU A 163 0.17 23.47 14.07
CA LEU A 163 -0.08 24.04 15.41
C LEU A 163 -1.43 23.58 15.97
N ALA A 164 -2.49 23.57 15.15
CA ALA A 164 -3.80 23.10 15.54
C ALA A 164 -3.80 21.61 15.94
N VAL A 165 -3.15 20.77 15.14
CA VAL A 165 -2.99 19.34 15.44
C VAL A 165 -2.14 19.13 16.70
N LYS A 166 -1.03 19.85 16.87
CA LYS A 166 -0.17 19.73 18.04
C LYS A 166 -0.89 20.12 19.32
N LYS A 167 -1.75 21.14 19.27
CA LYS A 167 -2.59 21.54 20.41
C LYS A 167 -3.63 20.47 20.76
N ALA A 168 -4.24 19.82 19.74
CA ALA A 168 -5.28 18.82 19.93
C ALA A 168 -4.73 17.44 20.38
N ALA A 169 -3.50 17.11 19.99
CA ALA A 169 -2.81 15.85 20.30
C ALA A 169 -1.37 16.11 20.78
N PRO A 170 -1.15 16.74 21.95
CA PRO A 170 0.17 17.21 22.37
C PRO A 170 1.19 16.10 22.60
N ALA A 171 0.75 14.87 22.91
CA ALA A 171 1.62 13.72 23.13
C ALA A 171 2.07 13.04 21.83
N ALA A 172 1.41 13.31 20.71
CA ALA A 172 1.74 12.65 19.44
C ALA A 172 3.01 13.23 18.82
N THR A 173 3.82 12.33 18.23
CA THR A 173 4.86 12.70 17.28
C THR A 173 4.21 13.02 15.93
N LEU A 174 4.58 14.14 15.32
CA LEU A 174 4.01 14.57 14.06
C LEU A 174 4.97 14.31 12.89
N ILE A 175 4.44 13.81 11.79
CA ILE A 175 5.11 13.67 10.49
C ILE A 175 4.38 14.57 9.51
N ALA A 176 5.07 15.52 8.88
CA ALA A 176 4.53 16.37 7.81
C ALA A 176 4.80 15.76 6.44
N ASP A 177 3.76 15.68 5.60
CA ASP A 177 3.85 15.18 4.23
C ASP A 177 3.12 16.15 3.30
N ALA A 178 3.89 16.99 2.61
CA ALA A 178 3.38 18.00 1.69
C ALA A 178 2.87 17.43 0.36
N ASN A 179 3.14 16.18 0.04
CA ASN A 179 2.79 15.57 -1.25
C ASN A 179 3.17 16.43 -2.46
N GLU A 180 4.39 16.98 -2.43
CA GLU A 180 4.96 17.84 -3.50
C GLU A 180 4.26 19.22 -3.63
N ALA A 181 3.50 19.66 -2.63
CA ALA A 181 2.87 20.99 -2.65
C ALA A 181 3.84 22.11 -2.31
N TRP A 182 4.98 21.80 -1.69
CA TRP A 182 5.98 22.81 -1.31
C TRP A 182 7.10 22.92 -2.34
N ARG A 183 7.72 24.08 -2.37
CA ARG A 183 8.91 24.41 -3.17
C ARG A 183 10.05 24.84 -2.22
N ALA A 184 11.26 24.97 -2.74
CA ALA A 184 12.42 25.37 -1.95
C ALA A 184 12.33 26.82 -1.42
N ASP A 185 11.46 27.62 -2.02
CA ASP A 185 11.23 29.04 -1.72
C ASP A 185 9.95 29.30 -0.92
N THR A 186 9.25 28.24 -0.46
CA THR A 186 8.01 28.33 0.35
C THR A 186 8.15 27.69 1.71
#